data_c336c40a680333f219710441b96ccb02
#
_entry.id   c336c40a680333f219710441b96ccb02
#
_cell.length_a   1.000
_cell.length_b   1.000
_cell.length_c   1.000
_cell.angle_alpha   90.00
_cell.angle_beta   90.00
_cell.angle_gamma   90.00
#
_symmetry.space_group_name_H-M   'P 1'
#
loop_
_entity.id
_entity.type
_entity.pdbx_description
1 polymer ?
#
loop_
_entity_poly.entity_id
_entity_poly.type
_entity_poly.pdbx_seq_one_letter_code
_entity_poly.pdbx_strand_id
1 'polypeptide(L)'
;DLSFRSVNILRESNLILFEDTRVTRKILQKFEIKNELISNHKFNEKKNLDKILKTLKNNKIVSLVADAGTPTISDPGKILINECVKNNIQIFPIPGASAVSAAISISGFSENFYFCGFLPEKKNQIKKLFNDLSYLNCSIVMFISPNKLSKRVEDIKEYFSDREMIICREITKYHEEYIRTSVNKLSEVNFSRKGEITVVISEIKKENLSFNQLEESDKKKIDKFIKKMSIKDIVNKITTNRNISKKIVYNYCLKLKNEN
;
A
#
# COMPACT_ATOMS: atom_id res chain seq x y z
N ASP A 1 -19.51 -9.84 0.48
CA ASP A 1 -18.91 -8.90 1.45
C ASP A 1 -19.56 -7.51 1.47
N LEU A 2 -20.73 -7.37 0.88
CA LEU A 2 -21.53 -6.15 1.02
C LEU A 2 -22.15 -6.08 2.42
N SER A 3 -22.00 -4.94 3.10
CA SER A 3 -22.67 -4.72 4.37
C SER A 3 -24.17 -4.41 4.17
N PHE A 4 -25.00 -4.67 5.16
CA PHE A 4 -26.42 -4.25 5.14
C PHE A 4 -26.57 -2.75 4.90
N ARG A 5 -25.68 -1.94 5.49
CA ARG A 5 -25.66 -0.49 5.27
C ARG A 5 -25.40 -0.15 3.81
N SER A 6 -24.46 -0.83 3.14
CA SER A 6 -24.20 -0.63 1.70
C SER A 6 -25.44 -0.90 0.86
N VAL A 7 -26.14 -2.00 1.15
CA VAL A 7 -27.39 -2.36 0.41
C VAL A 7 -28.46 -1.29 0.60
N ASN A 8 -28.68 -0.81 1.83
CA ASN A 8 -29.68 0.21 2.12
C ASN A 8 -29.36 1.53 1.41
N ILE A 9 -28.09 1.99 1.48
CA ILE A 9 -27.68 3.21 0.79
C ILE A 9 -27.84 3.08 -0.73
N LEU A 10 -27.49 1.93 -1.30
CA LEU A 10 -27.70 1.69 -2.73
C LEU A 10 -29.17 1.75 -3.12
N ARG A 11 -30.10 1.26 -2.28
CA ARG A 11 -31.55 1.37 -2.52
C ARG A 11 -32.06 2.82 -2.47
N GLU A 12 -31.51 3.62 -1.56
CA GLU A 12 -31.88 5.03 -1.38
C GLU A 12 -31.22 5.96 -2.42
N SER A 13 -30.22 5.48 -3.14
CA SER A 13 -29.47 6.29 -4.10
C SER A 13 -30.34 6.66 -5.31
N ASN A 14 -30.26 7.91 -5.72
CA ASN A 14 -30.89 8.37 -6.97
C ASN A 14 -30.04 8.01 -8.19
N LEU A 15 -28.73 7.88 -7.99
CA LEU A 15 -27.77 7.57 -9.03
C LEU A 15 -26.65 6.69 -8.46
N ILE A 16 -26.31 5.63 -9.19
CA ILE A 16 -25.20 4.73 -8.84
C ILE A 16 -24.13 4.81 -9.93
N LEU A 17 -22.91 5.17 -9.53
CA LEU A 17 -21.73 5.20 -10.37
C LEU A 17 -21.00 3.87 -10.24
N PHE A 18 -20.59 3.27 -11.34
CA PHE A 18 -19.96 1.96 -11.37
C PHE A 18 -18.82 1.90 -12.41
N GLU A 19 -17.89 0.99 -12.24
CA GLU A 19 -16.78 0.79 -13.18
C GLU A 19 -17.16 -0.20 -14.29
N ASP A 20 -17.49 -1.45 -13.97
CA ASP A 20 -17.96 -2.46 -14.92
C ASP A 20 -19.45 -2.82 -14.67
N THR A 21 -20.25 -2.58 -15.73
CA THR A 21 -21.68 -2.89 -15.72
C THR A 21 -21.97 -4.35 -15.39
N ARG A 22 -21.14 -5.28 -15.83
CA ARG A 22 -21.35 -6.73 -15.68
C ARG A 22 -21.25 -7.16 -14.21
N VAL A 23 -20.32 -6.57 -13.47
CA VAL A 23 -20.11 -6.86 -12.04
C VAL A 23 -21.22 -6.22 -11.21
N THR A 24 -21.41 -4.92 -11.36
CA THR A 24 -22.40 -4.16 -10.58
C THR A 24 -23.84 -4.63 -10.82
N ARG A 25 -24.23 -4.94 -12.05
CA ARG A 25 -25.59 -5.46 -12.34
C ARG A 25 -25.93 -6.74 -11.58
N LYS A 26 -24.99 -7.67 -11.42
CA LYS A 26 -25.23 -8.91 -10.64
C LYS A 26 -25.59 -8.60 -9.20
N ILE A 27 -24.87 -7.62 -8.58
CA ILE A 27 -25.13 -7.18 -7.22
C ILE A 27 -26.51 -6.52 -7.13
N LEU A 28 -26.80 -5.56 -8.00
CA LEU A 28 -28.06 -4.83 -7.99
C LEU A 28 -29.26 -5.76 -8.23
N GLN A 29 -29.14 -6.72 -9.15
CA GLN A 29 -30.16 -7.74 -9.39
C GLN A 29 -30.41 -8.63 -8.17
N LYS A 30 -29.33 -9.08 -7.49
CA LYS A 30 -29.44 -9.91 -6.27
C LYS A 30 -30.21 -9.22 -5.15
N PHE A 31 -30.13 -7.90 -5.05
CA PHE A 31 -30.77 -7.11 -4.01
C PHE A 31 -31.98 -6.33 -4.52
N GLU A 32 -32.43 -6.59 -5.76
CA GLU A 32 -33.60 -5.97 -6.40
C GLU A 32 -33.54 -4.43 -6.45
N ILE A 33 -32.33 -3.89 -6.66
CA ILE A 33 -32.09 -2.45 -6.72
C ILE A 33 -32.27 -1.99 -8.18
N LYS A 34 -33.16 -1.00 -8.40
CA LYS A 34 -33.51 -0.46 -9.73
C LYS A 34 -33.30 1.05 -9.76
N ASN A 35 -32.04 1.49 -9.81
CA ASN A 35 -31.68 2.91 -9.78
C ASN A 35 -31.04 3.33 -11.11
N GLU A 36 -30.95 4.63 -11.36
CA GLU A 36 -30.21 5.16 -12.49
C GLU A 36 -28.72 4.79 -12.35
N LEU A 37 -28.13 4.32 -13.44
CA LEU A 37 -26.75 3.84 -13.49
C LEU A 37 -25.93 4.70 -14.45
N ILE A 38 -24.75 5.15 -14.01
CA ILE A 38 -23.77 5.82 -14.88
C ILE A 38 -22.43 5.11 -14.74
N SER A 39 -21.85 4.71 -15.88
CA SER A 39 -20.49 4.20 -15.91
C SER A 39 -19.50 5.31 -15.54
N ASN A 40 -18.63 5.01 -14.58
CA ASN A 40 -17.59 5.91 -14.09
C ASN A 40 -16.26 5.16 -13.96
N HIS A 41 -15.48 5.17 -15.02
CA HIS A 41 -14.17 4.54 -15.09
C HIS A 41 -13.10 5.58 -15.44
N LYS A 42 -11.84 5.21 -15.34
CA LYS A 42 -10.67 6.09 -15.52
C LYS A 42 -10.73 6.97 -16.77
N PHE A 43 -11.35 6.52 -17.85
CA PHE A 43 -11.37 7.23 -19.14
C PHE A 43 -12.61 8.13 -19.31
N ASN A 44 -13.65 8.01 -18.49
CA ASN A 44 -14.89 8.80 -18.63
C ASN A 44 -15.25 9.63 -17.40
N GLU A 45 -14.47 9.53 -16.30
CA GLU A 45 -14.74 10.19 -15.02
C GLU A 45 -14.99 11.70 -15.20
N LYS A 46 -14.18 12.37 -16.02
CA LYS A 46 -14.38 13.80 -16.32
C LYS A 46 -15.64 14.09 -17.13
N LYS A 47 -16.01 13.21 -18.05
CA LYS A 47 -17.15 13.43 -18.97
C LYS A 47 -18.48 13.50 -18.23
N ASN A 48 -18.62 12.71 -17.18
CA ASN A 48 -19.89 12.61 -16.43
C ASN A 48 -19.96 13.56 -15.23
N LEU A 49 -18.86 14.27 -14.94
CA LEU A 49 -18.69 15.06 -13.71
C LEU A 49 -19.78 16.12 -13.54
N ASP A 50 -20.08 16.91 -14.58
CA ASP A 50 -21.09 17.98 -14.51
C ASP A 50 -22.49 17.44 -14.21
N LYS A 51 -22.87 16.31 -14.84
CA LYS A 51 -24.16 15.64 -14.59
C LYS A 51 -24.23 15.14 -13.15
N ILE A 52 -23.16 14.53 -12.64
CA ILE A 52 -23.07 14.03 -11.28
C ILE A 52 -23.17 15.17 -10.27
N LEU A 53 -22.40 16.24 -10.46
CA LEU A 53 -22.43 17.41 -9.57
C LEU A 53 -23.80 18.11 -9.58
N LYS A 54 -24.46 18.21 -10.73
CA LYS A 54 -25.83 18.74 -10.82
C LYS A 54 -26.81 17.88 -10.01
N THR A 55 -26.69 16.57 -10.08
CA THR A 55 -27.51 15.63 -9.29
C THR A 55 -27.31 15.86 -7.80
N LEU A 56 -26.05 15.95 -7.35
CA LEU A 56 -25.70 16.17 -5.94
C LEU A 56 -26.19 17.54 -5.42
N LYS A 57 -26.02 18.63 -6.22
CA LYS A 57 -26.51 19.97 -5.87
C LYS A 57 -28.04 20.08 -5.74
N ASN A 58 -28.77 19.13 -6.31
CA ASN A 58 -30.22 19.01 -6.16
C ASN A 58 -30.61 18.14 -4.94
N ASN A 59 -29.75 18.01 -3.94
CA ASN A 59 -29.95 17.20 -2.72
C ASN A 59 -30.29 15.72 -3.00
N LYS A 60 -29.79 15.17 -4.10
CA LYS A 60 -29.94 13.77 -4.45
C LYS A 60 -28.74 12.95 -3.98
N ILE A 61 -28.98 11.70 -3.64
CA ILE A 61 -27.96 10.76 -3.20
C ILE A 61 -27.30 10.11 -4.42
N VAL A 62 -25.98 10.18 -4.47
CA VAL A 62 -25.16 9.51 -5.48
C VAL A 62 -24.21 8.54 -4.79
N SER A 63 -24.25 7.28 -5.18
CA SER A 63 -23.33 6.25 -4.68
C SER A 63 -22.26 5.92 -5.71
N LEU A 64 -21.01 5.79 -5.26
CA LEU A 64 -19.89 5.29 -6.06
C LEU A 64 -19.54 3.87 -5.64
N VAL A 65 -19.52 2.94 -6.60
CA VAL A 65 -19.23 1.53 -6.40
C VAL A 65 -18.01 1.12 -7.23
N ALA A 66 -17.08 0.39 -6.63
CA ALA A 66 -15.99 -0.29 -7.32
C ALA A 66 -16.37 -1.74 -7.64
N ASP A 67 -15.69 -2.35 -8.59
CA ASP A 67 -15.91 -3.76 -8.96
C ASP A 67 -15.54 -4.73 -7.83
N ALA A 68 -14.52 -4.36 -7.04
CA ALA A 68 -14.11 -5.07 -5.83
C ALA A 68 -13.49 -4.10 -4.81
N GLY A 69 -13.67 -4.38 -3.53
CA GLY A 69 -13.05 -3.57 -2.46
C GLY A 69 -13.67 -2.19 -2.26
N THR A 70 -12.84 -1.23 -1.90
CA THR A 70 -13.23 0.15 -1.55
C THR A 70 -12.96 1.09 -2.71
N PRO A 71 -13.95 1.85 -3.20
CA PRO A 71 -13.77 2.84 -4.27
C PRO A 71 -12.62 3.81 -3.97
N THR A 72 -11.97 4.31 -5.01
CA THR A 72 -10.81 5.23 -5.00
C THR A 72 -9.49 4.66 -4.49
N ILE A 73 -9.50 3.49 -3.88
CA ILE A 73 -8.27 2.80 -3.44
C ILE A 73 -7.73 1.95 -4.60
N SER A 74 -6.94 2.56 -5.45
CA SER A 74 -6.46 2.06 -6.76
C SER A 74 -7.55 1.97 -7.84
N ASP A 75 -8.73 2.54 -7.58
CA ASP A 75 -9.91 2.56 -8.43
C ASP A 75 -10.30 4.00 -8.84
N PRO A 76 -11.19 4.17 -9.84
CA PRO A 76 -11.73 5.48 -10.22
C PRO A 76 -12.51 6.16 -9.09
N GLY A 77 -12.65 7.50 -9.17
CA GLY A 77 -13.47 8.30 -8.26
C GLY A 77 -12.73 9.48 -7.61
N LYS A 78 -11.39 9.51 -7.69
CA LYS A 78 -10.61 10.60 -7.08
C LYS A 78 -10.97 11.99 -7.61
N ILE A 79 -11.26 12.10 -8.91
CA ILE A 79 -11.65 13.38 -9.54
C ILE A 79 -12.99 13.84 -8.97
N LEU A 80 -13.96 12.94 -8.90
CA LEU A 80 -15.28 13.23 -8.33
C LEU A 80 -15.17 13.66 -6.86
N ILE A 81 -14.45 12.91 -6.03
CA ILE A 81 -14.24 13.25 -4.62
C ILE A 81 -13.63 14.65 -4.47
N ASN A 82 -12.60 14.97 -5.24
CA ASN A 82 -11.97 16.30 -5.20
C ASN A 82 -12.95 17.42 -5.58
N GLU A 83 -13.78 17.20 -6.59
CA GLU A 83 -14.78 18.21 -6.99
C GLU A 83 -15.91 18.33 -5.95
N CYS A 84 -16.33 17.24 -5.30
CA CYS A 84 -17.27 17.30 -4.19
C CYS A 84 -16.71 18.13 -3.03
N VAL A 85 -15.44 17.92 -2.65
CA VAL A 85 -14.76 18.71 -1.61
C VAL A 85 -14.75 20.21 -1.98
N LYS A 86 -14.35 20.58 -3.21
CA LYS A 86 -14.33 21.95 -3.68
C LYS A 86 -15.70 22.64 -3.67
N ASN A 87 -16.76 21.85 -3.86
CA ASN A 87 -18.14 22.37 -3.88
C ASN A 87 -18.86 22.23 -2.51
N ASN A 88 -18.14 21.89 -1.43
CA ASN A 88 -18.68 21.65 -0.11
C ASN A 88 -19.82 20.61 -0.06
N ILE A 89 -19.77 19.62 -0.95
CA ILE A 89 -20.71 18.50 -0.98
C ILE A 89 -20.26 17.46 0.04
N GLN A 90 -21.16 17.01 0.89
CA GLN A 90 -20.85 16.01 1.91
C GLN A 90 -20.56 14.65 1.28
N ILE A 91 -19.53 13.97 1.83
CA ILE A 91 -19.09 12.65 1.37
C ILE A 91 -19.07 11.71 2.56
N PHE A 92 -19.73 10.57 2.44
CA PHE A 92 -19.82 9.57 3.49
C PHE A 92 -19.17 8.27 3.02
N PRO A 93 -18.10 7.79 3.69
CA PRO A 93 -17.58 6.46 3.44
C PRO A 93 -18.54 5.41 3.99
N ILE A 94 -18.81 4.38 3.20
CA ILE A 94 -19.56 3.21 3.65
C ILE A 94 -18.56 2.08 3.86
N PRO A 95 -18.25 1.70 5.13
CA PRO A 95 -17.30 0.64 5.42
C PRO A 95 -17.69 -0.68 4.75
N GLY A 96 -16.71 -1.33 4.15
CA GLY A 96 -16.90 -2.57 3.42
C GLY A 96 -15.58 -3.33 3.24
N ALA A 97 -15.56 -4.23 2.28
CA ALA A 97 -14.41 -5.06 1.97
C ALA A 97 -13.19 -4.21 1.54
N SER A 98 -12.02 -4.61 1.99
CA SER A 98 -10.75 -4.06 1.57
C SER A 98 -9.68 -5.14 1.58
N ALA A 99 -9.14 -5.46 0.41
CA ALA A 99 -8.07 -6.46 0.28
C ALA A 99 -6.79 -6.03 1.03
N VAL A 100 -6.53 -4.72 1.14
CA VAL A 100 -5.39 -4.17 1.90
C VAL A 100 -5.53 -4.51 3.38
N SER A 101 -6.67 -4.14 4.01
CA SER A 101 -6.91 -4.41 5.43
C SER A 101 -6.99 -5.91 5.71
N ALA A 102 -7.64 -6.67 4.85
CA ALA A 102 -7.74 -8.13 4.98
C ALA A 102 -6.36 -8.80 4.93
N ALA A 103 -5.51 -8.42 3.98
CA ALA A 103 -4.16 -9.01 3.86
C ALA A 103 -3.27 -8.66 5.06
N ILE A 104 -3.30 -7.41 5.54
CA ILE A 104 -2.54 -7.00 6.74
C ILE A 104 -3.04 -7.74 7.97
N SER A 105 -4.35 -7.87 8.19
CA SER A 105 -4.90 -8.50 9.40
C SER A 105 -4.49 -9.96 9.59
N ILE A 106 -4.19 -10.65 8.49
CA ILE A 106 -3.76 -12.07 8.52
C ILE A 106 -2.26 -12.24 8.32
N SER A 107 -1.52 -11.18 8.03
CA SER A 107 -0.07 -11.29 7.72
C SER A 107 0.74 -11.75 8.93
N GLY A 108 0.41 -11.28 10.11
CA GLY A 108 1.20 -11.44 11.33
C GLY A 108 2.43 -10.51 11.34
N PHE A 109 2.49 -9.52 10.45
CA PHE A 109 3.56 -8.53 10.34
C PHE A 109 3.18 -7.23 11.07
N SER A 110 4.03 -6.19 10.95
CA SER A 110 3.77 -4.89 11.55
C SER A 110 2.43 -4.30 11.11
N GLU A 111 1.66 -3.76 12.08
CA GLU A 111 0.42 -3.00 11.83
C GLU A 111 0.68 -1.66 11.12
N ASN A 112 1.89 -1.12 11.26
CA ASN A 112 2.32 0.02 10.46
C ASN A 112 2.65 -0.47 9.05
N PHE A 113 1.96 0.05 8.05
CA PHE A 113 2.17 -0.38 6.67
C PHE A 113 2.14 0.76 5.67
N TYR A 114 2.83 0.55 4.57
CA TYR A 114 2.76 1.40 3.38
C TYR A 114 2.03 0.65 2.26
N PHE A 115 0.96 1.22 1.75
CA PHE A 115 0.26 0.70 0.58
C PHE A 115 0.73 1.42 -0.68
N CYS A 116 1.35 0.70 -1.61
CA CYS A 116 1.90 1.29 -2.84
C CYS A 116 0.96 1.16 -4.07
N GLY A 117 -0.21 0.53 -3.91
CA GLY A 117 -1.11 0.29 -5.04
C GLY A 117 -0.57 -0.75 -6.02
N PHE A 118 -0.86 -0.59 -7.31
CA PHE A 118 -0.31 -1.41 -8.38
C PHE A 118 1.11 -0.99 -8.76
N LEU A 119 1.95 -1.98 -9.05
CA LEU A 119 3.31 -1.70 -9.52
C LEU A 119 3.29 -0.96 -10.87
N PRO A 120 4.23 -0.03 -11.08
CA PRO A 120 4.42 0.64 -12.37
C PRO A 120 4.68 -0.36 -13.51
N GLU A 121 4.47 0.07 -14.74
CA GLU A 121 4.76 -0.77 -15.93
C GLU A 121 6.26 -0.82 -16.28
N LYS A 122 6.95 0.32 -16.16
CA LYS A 122 8.34 0.45 -16.58
C LYS A 122 9.31 -0.10 -15.54
N LYS A 123 10.25 -0.94 -15.94
CA LYS A 123 11.24 -1.60 -15.07
C LYS A 123 12.02 -0.58 -14.21
N ASN A 124 12.46 0.53 -14.79
CA ASN A 124 13.21 1.55 -14.04
C ASN A 124 12.38 2.22 -12.93
N GLN A 125 11.06 2.40 -13.16
CA GLN A 125 10.16 2.94 -12.14
C GLN A 125 9.93 1.94 -11.01
N ILE A 126 9.86 0.64 -11.32
CA ILE A 126 9.76 -0.43 -10.32
C ILE A 126 11.03 -0.46 -9.45
N LYS A 127 12.22 -0.45 -10.07
CA LYS A 127 13.49 -0.45 -9.34
C LYS A 127 13.60 0.77 -8.42
N LYS A 128 13.23 1.96 -8.90
CA LYS A 128 13.18 3.16 -8.07
C LYS A 128 12.22 2.97 -6.89
N LEU A 129 10.99 2.52 -7.16
CA LEU A 129 9.99 2.28 -6.12
C LEU A 129 10.49 1.27 -5.08
N PHE A 130 11.03 0.12 -5.51
CA PHE A 130 11.54 -0.90 -4.60
C PHE A 130 12.74 -0.42 -3.79
N ASN A 131 13.63 0.36 -4.39
CA ASN A 131 14.70 1.01 -3.67
C ASN A 131 14.16 1.93 -2.57
N ASP A 132 13.20 2.80 -2.89
CA ASP A 132 12.61 3.72 -1.90
C ASP A 132 11.87 2.95 -0.79
N LEU A 133 11.14 1.88 -1.14
CA LEU A 133 10.41 1.05 -0.19
C LEU A 133 11.32 0.17 0.69
N SER A 134 12.49 -0.23 0.19
CA SER A 134 13.40 -1.13 0.92
C SER A 134 13.91 -0.55 2.24
N TYR A 135 13.97 0.78 2.35
CA TYR A 135 14.37 1.49 3.57
C TYR A 135 13.24 1.67 4.59
N LEU A 136 11.99 1.39 4.24
CA LEU A 136 10.87 1.56 5.15
C LEU A 136 10.84 0.44 6.18
N ASN A 137 10.86 0.82 7.46
CA ASN A 137 10.69 -0.13 8.57
C ASN A 137 9.19 -0.29 8.90
N CYS A 138 8.42 -0.76 7.95
CA CYS A 138 7.01 -1.09 8.08
C CYS A 138 6.65 -2.19 7.09
N SER A 139 5.46 -2.77 7.24
CA SER A 139 4.93 -3.70 6.23
C SER A 139 4.65 -2.96 4.91
N ILE A 140 4.85 -3.64 3.79
CA ILE A 140 4.60 -3.08 2.46
C ILE A 140 3.49 -3.89 1.80
N VAL A 141 2.40 -3.23 1.43
CA VAL A 141 1.26 -3.84 0.75
C VAL A 141 1.23 -3.39 -0.71
N MET A 142 1.06 -4.32 -1.62
CA MET A 142 0.94 -4.02 -3.05
C MET A 142 -0.07 -4.92 -3.76
N PHE A 143 -0.72 -4.36 -4.77
CA PHE A 143 -1.51 -5.12 -5.73
C PHE A 143 -0.63 -5.53 -6.91
N ILE A 144 -0.68 -6.79 -7.26
CA ILE A 144 0.10 -7.32 -8.38
C ILE A 144 -0.65 -8.47 -9.06
N SER A 145 -0.65 -8.52 -10.38
CA SER A 145 -1.18 -9.71 -11.04
C SER A 145 -0.23 -10.90 -10.92
N PRO A 146 -0.74 -12.15 -10.92
CA PRO A 146 0.09 -13.35 -10.82
C PRO A 146 1.22 -13.40 -11.86
N ASN A 147 0.92 -13.02 -13.09
CA ASN A 147 1.91 -12.98 -14.17
C ASN A 147 3.00 -11.92 -13.93
N LYS A 148 2.64 -10.76 -13.36
CA LYS A 148 3.63 -9.75 -13.01
C LYS A 148 4.47 -10.19 -11.82
N LEU A 149 3.89 -10.82 -10.81
CA LEU A 149 4.62 -11.34 -9.66
C LEU A 149 5.70 -12.34 -10.11
N SER A 150 5.33 -13.32 -10.94
CA SER A 150 6.29 -14.31 -11.48
C SER A 150 7.46 -13.66 -12.26
N LYS A 151 7.20 -12.56 -12.97
CA LYS A 151 8.24 -11.84 -13.73
C LYS A 151 9.12 -10.93 -12.86
N ARG A 152 8.73 -10.68 -11.61
CA ARG A 152 9.40 -9.74 -10.70
C ARG A 152 10.04 -10.40 -9.49
N VAL A 153 10.09 -11.72 -9.46
CA VAL A 153 10.70 -12.49 -8.38
C VAL A 153 12.12 -12.00 -8.06
N GLU A 154 12.98 -11.88 -9.07
CA GLU A 154 14.36 -11.45 -8.87
C GLU A 154 14.47 -9.97 -8.46
N ASP A 155 13.64 -9.08 -9.04
CA ASP A 155 13.58 -7.69 -8.62
C ASP A 155 13.12 -7.58 -7.14
N ILE A 156 12.14 -8.39 -6.70
CA ILE A 156 11.68 -8.41 -5.30
C ILE A 156 12.77 -8.95 -4.36
N LYS A 157 13.46 -10.03 -4.75
CA LYS A 157 14.57 -10.61 -3.98
C LYS A 157 15.73 -9.62 -3.84
N GLU A 158 16.07 -8.87 -4.90
CA GLU A 158 17.15 -7.87 -4.90
C GLU A 158 16.97 -6.83 -3.77
N TYR A 159 15.72 -6.40 -3.48
CA TYR A 159 15.45 -5.30 -2.56
C TYR A 159 14.90 -5.73 -1.18
N PHE A 160 14.36 -6.95 -1.05
CA PHE A 160 13.63 -7.37 0.15
C PHE A 160 14.05 -8.76 0.65
N SER A 161 15.24 -9.26 0.29
CA SER A 161 15.70 -10.64 0.55
C SER A 161 15.53 -11.11 2.00
N ASP A 162 15.73 -10.22 2.97
CA ASP A 162 15.72 -10.55 4.40
C ASP A 162 14.33 -10.49 5.05
N ARG A 163 13.28 -10.24 4.24
CA ARG A 163 11.92 -10.07 4.73
C ARG A 163 11.08 -11.31 4.50
N GLU A 164 10.03 -11.44 5.31
CA GLU A 164 8.97 -12.41 5.10
C GLU A 164 7.90 -11.83 4.17
N MET A 165 7.10 -12.70 3.58
CA MET A 165 6.06 -12.33 2.63
C MET A 165 4.83 -13.22 2.80
N ILE A 166 3.64 -12.64 2.62
CA ILE A 166 2.41 -13.38 2.38
C ILE A 166 1.81 -12.96 1.03
N ILE A 167 1.40 -13.94 0.25
CA ILE A 167 0.68 -13.79 -1.01
C ILE A 167 -0.78 -14.15 -0.73
N CYS A 168 -1.66 -13.18 -0.82
CA CYS A 168 -3.10 -13.34 -0.64
C CYS A 168 -3.75 -13.31 -2.02
N ARG A 169 -4.24 -14.46 -2.50
CA ARG A 169 -4.84 -14.59 -3.81
C ARG A 169 -6.34 -14.75 -3.70
N GLU A 170 -7.10 -14.03 -4.54
CA GLU A 170 -8.56 -14.14 -4.66
C GLU A 170 -9.28 -14.04 -3.30
N ILE A 171 -8.87 -13.09 -2.44
CA ILE A 171 -9.44 -12.87 -1.10
C ILE A 171 -10.96 -12.83 -1.19
N THR A 172 -11.64 -13.62 -0.36
CA THR A 172 -13.11 -13.80 -0.26
C THR A 172 -13.78 -14.37 -1.51
N LYS A 173 -13.03 -14.83 -2.51
CA LYS A 173 -13.56 -15.47 -3.72
C LYS A 173 -13.43 -17.00 -3.66
N TYR A 174 -14.00 -17.70 -4.62
CA TYR A 174 -14.03 -19.19 -4.66
C TYR A 174 -12.62 -19.83 -4.65
N HIS A 175 -11.62 -19.16 -5.22
CA HIS A 175 -10.24 -19.64 -5.30
C HIS A 175 -9.32 -18.93 -4.30
N GLU A 176 -9.83 -18.59 -3.14
CA GLU A 176 -9.07 -17.93 -2.07
C GLU A 176 -7.89 -18.78 -1.60
N GLU A 177 -6.72 -18.16 -1.52
CA GLU A 177 -5.48 -18.84 -1.16
C GLU A 177 -4.50 -17.89 -0.45
N TYR A 178 -3.81 -18.40 0.58
CA TYR A 178 -2.84 -17.67 1.38
C TYR A 178 -1.53 -18.41 1.45
N ILE A 179 -0.46 -17.86 0.87
CA ILE A 179 0.86 -18.49 0.83
C ILE A 179 1.85 -17.65 1.60
N ARG A 180 2.42 -18.21 2.68
CA ARG A 180 3.49 -17.59 3.46
C ARG A 180 4.84 -18.13 3.04
N THR A 181 5.80 -17.21 2.83
CA THR A 181 7.16 -17.57 2.42
C THR A 181 8.14 -16.49 2.87
N SER A 182 9.43 -16.80 2.90
CA SER A 182 10.45 -15.76 2.91
C SER A 182 10.67 -15.25 1.47
N VAL A 183 11.02 -13.98 1.32
CA VAL A 183 11.28 -13.40 0.00
C VAL A 183 12.37 -14.16 -0.74
N ASN A 184 13.40 -14.67 -0.05
CA ASN A 184 14.47 -15.50 -0.64
C ASN A 184 13.95 -16.77 -1.31
N LYS A 185 12.87 -17.37 -0.78
CA LYS A 185 12.25 -18.59 -1.31
C LYS A 185 11.13 -18.34 -2.31
N LEU A 186 10.88 -17.10 -2.68
CA LEU A 186 9.77 -16.73 -3.58
C LEU A 186 9.83 -17.46 -4.94
N SER A 187 11.02 -17.77 -5.45
CA SER A 187 11.20 -18.54 -6.68
C SER A 187 10.73 -20.00 -6.60
N GLU A 188 10.62 -20.56 -5.40
CA GLU A 188 10.18 -21.94 -5.13
C GLU A 188 8.66 -22.03 -4.98
N VAL A 189 7.99 -20.89 -4.81
CA VAL A 189 6.54 -20.84 -4.56
C VAL A 189 5.77 -21.08 -5.85
N ASN A 190 4.91 -22.09 -5.80
CA ASN A 190 3.97 -22.36 -6.89
C ASN A 190 2.60 -21.77 -6.55
N PHE A 191 2.05 -20.96 -7.44
CA PHE A 191 0.70 -20.39 -7.31
C PHE A 191 0.04 -20.28 -8.70
N SER A 192 -1.29 -20.26 -8.70
CA SER A 192 -2.04 -20.09 -9.94
C SER A 192 -1.76 -18.75 -10.61
N ARG A 193 -1.58 -18.73 -11.93
CA ARG A 193 -1.37 -17.51 -12.72
C ARG A 193 -2.66 -16.74 -13.00
N LYS A 194 -3.80 -17.16 -12.45
CA LYS A 194 -5.11 -16.52 -12.60
C LYS A 194 -5.53 -15.84 -11.32
N GLY A 195 -6.35 -14.80 -11.45
CA GLY A 195 -6.95 -14.07 -10.33
C GLY A 195 -6.17 -12.83 -9.94
N GLU A 196 -6.53 -12.26 -8.82
CA GLU A 196 -5.96 -11.04 -8.22
C GLU A 196 -5.13 -11.41 -7.00
N ILE A 197 -4.01 -10.71 -6.83
CA ILE A 197 -3.09 -10.93 -5.71
C ILE A 197 -2.86 -9.62 -4.96
N THR A 198 -2.99 -9.71 -3.64
CA THR A 198 -2.44 -8.74 -2.70
C THR A 198 -1.22 -9.36 -2.03
N VAL A 199 -0.07 -8.70 -2.15
CA VAL A 199 1.17 -9.11 -1.49
C VAL A 199 1.41 -8.22 -0.30
N VAL A 200 1.82 -8.83 0.83
CA VAL A 200 2.36 -8.11 1.99
C VAL A 200 3.78 -8.59 2.22
N ILE A 201 4.72 -7.66 2.25
CA ILE A 201 6.12 -7.90 2.64
C ILE A 201 6.28 -7.34 4.05
N SER A 202 6.91 -8.09 4.95
CA SER A 202 7.10 -7.68 6.34
C SER A 202 7.97 -6.45 6.48
N GLU A 203 7.98 -5.85 7.67
CA GLU A 203 8.98 -4.88 8.11
C GLU A 203 10.39 -5.49 8.10
N ILE A 204 11.40 -4.65 8.25
CA ILE A 204 12.80 -5.10 8.37
C ILE A 204 12.95 -5.86 9.70
N LYS A 205 13.56 -7.06 9.68
CA LYS A 205 13.84 -7.83 10.90
C LYS A 205 14.73 -7.01 11.83
N LYS A 206 14.40 -6.98 13.13
CA LYS A 206 15.15 -6.22 14.13
C LYS A 206 16.64 -6.61 14.20
N GLU A 207 16.96 -7.87 13.91
CA GLU A 207 18.33 -8.37 13.82
C GLU A 207 19.14 -7.69 12.72
N ASN A 208 18.48 -7.29 11.62
CA ASN A 208 19.09 -6.59 10.49
C ASN A 208 19.06 -5.06 10.65
N LEU A 209 18.30 -4.54 11.62
CA LEU A 209 18.32 -3.11 12.00
C LEU A 209 19.55 -2.75 12.82
N SER A 210 20.26 -3.72 13.39
CA SER A 210 21.56 -3.52 14.00
C SER A 210 22.62 -3.43 12.89
N PHE A 211 22.79 -2.27 12.28
CA PHE A 211 24.06 -1.93 11.65
C PHE A 211 25.12 -1.99 12.76
N ASN A 212 25.62 -3.23 13.01
CA ASN A 212 26.63 -3.49 14.04
C ASN A 212 28.01 -2.98 13.65
N GLN A 213 28.14 -2.28 12.52
CA GLN A 213 29.42 -1.71 12.08
C GLN A 213 29.18 -0.31 11.51
N LEU A 214 30.09 0.62 11.92
CA LEU A 214 30.19 1.93 11.31
C LEU A 214 30.78 1.76 9.90
N GLU A 215 30.09 2.32 8.91
CA GLU A 215 30.65 2.43 7.56
C GLU A 215 31.88 3.36 7.56
N GLU A 216 32.75 3.17 6.60
CA GLU A 216 33.94 4.04 6.43
C GLU A 216 33.54 5.52 6.28
N SER A 217 32.39 5.79 5.67
CA SER A 217 31.84 7.14 5.55
C SER A 217 31.47 7.76 6.90
N ASP A 218 30.98 6.94 7.84
CA ASP A 218 30.60 7.38 9.19
C ASP A 218 31.84 7.57 10.07
N LYS A 219 32.81 6.65 9.99
CA LYS A 219 34.07 6.77 10.67
C LYS A 219 34.77 8.07 10.28
N LYS A 220 34.91 8.38 8.99
CA LYS A 220 35.48 9.65 8.50
C LYS A 220 34.77 10.89 9.03
N LYS A 221 33.43 10.83 9.17
CA LYS A 221 32.67 11.93 9.77
C LYS A 221 32.94 12.08 11.25
N ILE A 222 32.98 10.96 11.99
CA ILE A 222 33.28 10.95 13.42
C ILE A 222 34.68 11.50 13.66
N ASP A 223 35.69 11.06 12.90
CA ASP A 223 37.07 11.53 12.98
C ASP A 223 37.17 13.05 12.79
N LYS A 224 36.38 13.60 11.87
CA LYS A 224 36.31 15.04 11.61
C LYS A 224 35.64 15.81 12.75
N PHE A 225 34.67 15.21 13.44
CA PHE A 225 33.88 15.86 14.49
C PHE A 225 34.52 15.68 15.88
N ILE A 226 35.29 14.61 16.13
CA ILE A 226 35.80 14.27 17.47
C ILE A 226 36.65 15.38 18.08
N LYS A 227 37.31 16.18 17.24
CA LYS A 227 38.15 17.33 17.67
C LYS A 227 37.35 18.61 17.91
N LYS A 228 36.05 18.65 17.52
CA LYS A 228 35.23 19.89 17.48
C LYS A 228 33.95 19.82 18.28
N MET A 229 33.50 18.63 18.65
CA MET A 229 32.20 18.43 19.28
C MET A 229 32.26 17.43 20.44
N SER A 230 31.30 17.51 21.34
CA SER A 230 31.16 16.51 22.40
C SER A 230 30.75 15.14 21.84
N ILE A 231 31.15 14.04 22.52
CA ILE A 231 30.77 12.68 22.10
C ILE A 231 29.24 12.57 22.03
N LYS A 232 28.52 13.20 22.97
CA LYS A 232 27.04 13.20 22.99
C LYS A 232 26.44 13.83 21.71
N ASP A 233 27.01 14.95 21.27
CA ASP A 233 26.55 15.65 20.08
C ASP A 233 26.89 14.87 18.79
N ILE A 234 28.06 14.24 18.76
CA ILE A 234 28.48 13.36 17.65
C ILE A 234 27.51 12.18 17.54
N VAL A 235 27.24 11.50 18.68
CA VAL A 235 26.27 10.38 18.72
C VAL A 235 24.92 10.83 18.18
N ASN A 236 24.36 11.91 18.67
CA ASN A 236 23.09 12.43 18.20
C ASN A 236 23.13 12.73 16.70
N LYS A 237 24.14 13.45 16.22
CA LYS A 237 24.27 13.86 14.83
C LYS A 237 24.42 12.69 13.85
N ILE A 238 25.14 11.64 14.23
CA ILE A 238 25.35 10.46 13.38
C ILE A 238 24.12 9.55 13.40
N THR A 239 23.40 9.46 14.55
CA THR A 239 22.24 8.55 14.69
C THR A 239 20.91 9.17 14.27
N THR A 240 20.80 10.50 14.10
CA THR A 240 19.51 11.18 13.78
C THR A 240 18.95 10.79 12.42
N ASN A 241 19.81 10.48 11.43
CA ASN A 241 19.38 10.14 10.06
C ASN A 241 19.83 8.73 9.63
N ARG A 242 20.29 7.89 10.56
CA ARG A 242 20.75 6.53 10.30
C ARG A 242 20.38 5.60 11.46
N ASN A 243 19.96 4.38 11.14
CA ASN A 243 19.68 3.33 12.13
C ASN A 243 20.95 2.69 12.72
N ILE A 244 21.88 3.52 13.19
CA ILE A 244 23.10 3.04 13.86
C ILE A 244 22.89 3.09 15.37
N SER A 245 23.29 2.03 16.08
CA SER A 245 23.21 1.99 17.54
C SER A 245 24.04 3.12 18.17
N LYS A 246 23.41 3.93 19.04
CA LYS A 246 24.10 4.97 19.82
C LYS A 246 25.33 4.43 20.53
N LYS A 247 25.26 3.19 21.03
CA LYS A 247 26.34 2.51 21.74
C LYS A 247 27.56 2.27 20.83
N ILE A 248 27.36 1.95 19.57
CA ILE A 248 28.44 1.71 18.61
C ILE A 248 29.19 3.01 18.30
N VAL A 249 28.43 4.08 18.00
CA VAL A 249 28.99 5.41 17.74
C VAL A 249 29.78 5.91 18.98
N TYR A 250 29.16 5.75 20.16
CA TYR A 250 29.78 6.14 21.43
C TYR A 250 31.09 5.40 21.70
N ASN A 251 31.09 4.06 21.55
CA ASN A 251 32.30 3.23 21.76
C ASN A 251 33.39 3.57 20.76
N TYR A 252 33.06 3.86 19.50
CA TYR A 252 34.04 4.30 18.50
C TYR A 252 34.64 5.67 18.85
N CYS A 253 33.83 6.62 19.30
CA CYS A 253 34.30 7.91 19.79
C CYS A 253 35.24 7.78 21.00
N LEU A 254 34.93 6.87 21.95
CA LEU A 254 35.80 6.60 23.11
C LEU A 254 37.15 6.00 22.67
N LYS A 255 37.13 5.05 21.74
CA LYS A 255 38.34 4.45 21.19
C LYS A 255 39.25 5.51 20.59
N LEU A 256 38.73 6.39 19.75
CA LEU A 256 39.48 7.50 19.15
C LEU A 256 40.02 8.52 20.16
N LYS A 257 39.33 8.74 21.30
CA LYS A 257 39.82 9.63 22.35
C LYS A 257 40.91 9.02 23.20
N ASN A 258 40.94 7.70 23.32
CA ASN A 258 41.95 6.97 24.08
C ASN A 258 43.22 6.66 23.25
N GLU A 259 43.13 6.77 21.92
CA GLU A 259 44.26 6.58 20.99
C GLU A 259 44.97 7.91 20.63
N ASN A 260 44.43 9.07 21.07
CA ASN A 260 44.99 10.42 20.94
C ASN A 260 45.33 11.01 22.31
#